data_5acc595795d8366a1f3077b60436cdd6
#
_entry.id   5acc595795d8366a1f3077b60436cdd6
#
_cell.length_a   1.000
_cell.length_b   1.000
_cell.length_c   1.000
_cell.angle_alpha   90.00
_cell.angle_beta   90.00
_cell.angle_gamma   90.00
#
_symmetry.space_group_name_H-M   'P 1'
#
loop_
_entity.id
_entity.type
_entity.pdbx_description
1 polymer ?
#
loop_
_entity_poly.entity_id
_entity_poly.type
_entity_poly.pdbx_seq_one_letter_code
_entity_poly.pdbx_strand_id
1 'polypeptide(L)'
;MEQILSLALGRGQGRERRTFQPIRRRSQLAGRCEIGFWVPFKARQVGDYMRAAERFDRAGRKQGQPQGPLGPVGLEVLRELLRLVDYKTGRLDPAIDTLAANLRRSRDAICRALKALKAHGFIDWLRRYVPAPTEGLAGPQVRQTSNAYRLMLPAFAKALLGLGSRAPLPDDFEHRRAAAAQAIREMEFSTTGMASILERWERAVKERESGRQAESAQSNLL
;
A
#
# COMPACT_ATOMS: atom_id res chain seq x y z
N MET A 1 48.42 -53.02 -25.20
CA MET A 1 47.70 -53.27 -23.93
C MET A 1 47.14 -51.98 -23.25
N GLU A 2 47.56 -50.78 -23.64
CA GLU A 2 47.04 -49.54 -23.08
C GLU A 2 45.65 -49.11 -23.57
N GLN A 3 45.22 -49.54 -24.73
CA GLN A 3 43.90 -49.19 -25.27
C GLN A 3 42.71 -49.94 -24.63
N ILE A 4 42.95 -51.05 -23.97
CA ILE A 4 41.91 -51.85 -23.28
C ILE A 4 41.59 -51.29 -21.88
N LEU A 5 42.58 -50.63 -21.25
CA LEU A 5 42.37 -49.99 -19.95
C LEU A 5 41.56 -48.71 -20.03
N SER A 6 41.53 -48.00 -21.15
CA SER A 6 40.77 -46.75 -21.32
C SER A 6 39.26 -46.97 -21.51
N LEU A 7 38.86 -48.16 -21.97
CA LEU A 7 37.48 -48.55 -22.16
C LEU A 7 36.79 -49.03 -20.91
N ALA A 8 37.55 -49.48 -19.90
CA ALA A 8 37.04 -49.93 -18.58
C ALA A 8 36.78 -48.76 -17.61
N LEU A 9 37.34 -47.60 -17.89
CA LEU A 9 37.03 -46.36 -17.18
C LEU A 9 36.00 -45.53 -17.96
N GLY A 10 34.94 -46.16 -18.42
CA GLY A 10 33.71 -45.47 -18.77
C GLY A 10 33.24 -44.66 -17.58
N ARG A 11 33.86 -43.49 -17.41
CA ARG A 11 33.25 -42.41 -16.64
C ARG A 11 31.89 -42.17 -17.31
N GLY A 12 30.91 -42.91 -16.83
CA GLY A 12 29.54 -42.50 -17.05
C GLY A 12 29.53 -41.03 -16.79
N GLN A 13 29.15 -40.23 -17.80
CA GLN A 13 28.85 -38.82 -17.61
C GLN A 13 27.84 -38.80 -16.47
N GLY A 14 28.39 -38.69 -15.23
CA GLY A 14 27.58 -38.64 -14.04
C GLY A 14 26.64 -37.48 -14.26
N ARG A 15 25.38 -37.82 -14.45
CA ARG A 15 24.30 -36.88 -14.49
C ARG A 15 24.61 -35.90 -13.39
N GLU A 16 25.00 -34.64 -13.76
CA GLU A 16 25.30 -33.58 -12.80
C GLU A 16 24.23 -33.65 -11.73
N ARG A 17 24.64 -34.03 -10.49
CA ARG A 17 23.68 -34.11 -9.40
C ARG A 17 23.12 -32.71 -9.27
N ARG A 18 21.87 -32.50 -9.65
CA ARG A 18 21.16 -31.24 -9.52
C ARG A 18 20.92 -30.99 -8.03
N THR A 19 21.97 -30.66 -7.33
CA THR A 19 21.93 -30.23 -5.94
C THR A 19 21.22 -28.89 -5.86
N PHE A 20 20.46 -28.63 -4.80
CA PHE A 20 19.73 -27.39 -4.55
C PHE A 20 18.54 -27.11 -5.49
N GLN A 21 18.01 -28.10 -6.19
CA GLN A 21 16.78 -27.88 -6.95
C GLN A 21 15.59 -27.72 -6.00
N PRO A 22 14.76 -26.66 -6.22
CA PRO A 22 13.59 -26.44 -5.38
C PRO A 22 12.59 -27.58 -5.54
N ILE A 23 12.02 -28.04 -4.41
CA ILE A 23 11.00 -29.10 -4.37
C ILE A 23 9.74 -28.70 -5.13
N ARG A 24 9.38 -27.44 -5.08
CA ARG A 24 8.22 -26.88 -5.80
C ARG A 24 8.66 -25.94 -6.91
N ARG A 25 8.00 -26.03 -8.05
CA ARG A 25 8.26 -25.14 -9.19
C ARG A 25 8.16 -23.68 -8.77
N ARG A 26 9.07 -22.86 -9.29
CA ARG A 26 9.16 -21.41 -9.04
C ARG A 26 9.42 -21.05 -7.58
N SER A 27 9.98 -21.95 -6.78
CA SER A 27 10.49 -21.59 -5.47
C SER A 27 11.86 -20.92 -5.61
N GLN A 28 12.11 -19.92 -4.80
CA GLN A 28 13.32 -19.11 -4.79
C GLN A 28 14.04 -19.25 -3.45
N LEU A 29 15.33 -18.97 -3.43
CA LEU A 29 16.12 -19.02 -2.21
C LEU A 29 15.66 -17.93 -1.24
N ALA A 30 15.29 -18.32 -0.02
CA ALA A 30 14.91 -17.39 1.04
C ALA A 30 16.09 -16.47 1.42
N GLY A 31 15.78 -15.23 1.77
CA GLY A 31 16.78 -14.22 2.14
C GLY A 31 17.25 -13.34 0.98
N ARG A 32 17.02 -13.74 -0.26
CA ARG A 32 17.35 -12.96 -1.46
C ARG A 32 16.12 -12.58 -2.30
N CYS A 33 15.18 -13.47 -2.41
CA CYS A 33 14.00 -13.27 -3.25
C CYS A 33 13.02 -12.22 -2.71
N GLU A 34 13.13 -11.89 -1.44
CA GLU A 34 12.27 -10.91 -0.77
C GLU A 34 12.73 -9.47 -1.00
N ILE A 35 13.97 -9.26 -1.47
CA ILE A 35 14.50 -7.93 -1.75
C ILE A 35 13.64 -7.26 -2.84
N GLY A 36 13.03 -6.13 -2.51
CA GLY A 36 12.10 -5.42 -3.40
C GLY A 36 10.70 -6.03 -3.52
N PHE A 37 10.47 -7.23 -2.96
CA PHE A 37 9.14 -7.83 -2.93
C PHE A 37 8.29 -7.27 -1.79
N TRP A 38 8.85 -7.17 -0.60
CA TRP A 38 8.20 -6.53 0.52
C TRP A 38 8.26 -5.01 0.38
N VAL A 39 7.13 -4.37 0.64
CA VAL A 39 6.99 -2.91 0.57
C VAL A 39 6.48 -2.42 1.91
N PRO A 40 7.07 -1.37 2.50
CA PRO A 40 6.59 -0.79 3.75
C PRO A 40 5.09 -0.52 3.70
N PHE A 41 4.41 -0.85 4.80
CA PHE A 41 2.97 -0.79 4.90
C PHE A 41 2.56 0.22 5.97
N LYS A 42 1.67 1.14 5.64
CA LYS A 42 1.23 2.16 6.60
C LYS A 42 0.01 1.66 7.39
N ALA A 43 0.06 1.75 8.72
CA ALA A 43 -1.03 1.29 9.60
C ALA A 43 -2.41 1.85 9.19
N ARG A 44 -2.47 3.11 8.73
CA ARG A 44 -3.71 3.73 8.22
C ARG A 44 -4.32 2.99 7.02
N GLN A 45 -3.52 2.25 6.26
CA GLN A 45 -3.99 1.51 5.08
C GLN A 45 -4.76 0.23 5.45
N VAL A 46 -4.62 -0.28 6.68
CA VAL A 46 -5.32 -1.50 7.14
C VAL A 46 -6.83 -1.38 6.93
N GLY A 47 -7.40 -0.26 7.38
CA GLY A 47 -8.83 0.01 7.23
C GLY A 47 -9.26 0.11 5.76
N ASP A 48 -8.44 0.71 4.91
CA ASP A 48 -8.72 0.83 3.48
C ASP A 48 -8.73 -0.55 2.80
N TYR A 49 -7.73 -1.40 3.12
CA TYR A 49 -7.69 -2.76 2.59
C TYR A 49 -8.90 -3.59 2.99
N MET A 50 -9.30 -3.55 4.26
CA MET A 50 -10.47 -4.30 4.73
C MET A 50 -11.75 -3.78 4.10
N ARG A 51 -11.97 -2.46 4.11
CA ARG A 51 -13.15 -1.85 3.48
C ARG A 51 -13.24 -2.15 1.99
N ALA A 52 -12.10 -2.12 1.28
CA ALA A 52 -12.05 -2.45 -0.13
C ALA A 52 -12.42 -3.91 -0.39
N ALA A 53 -11.87 -4.84 0.40
CA ALA A 53 -12.14 -6.27 0.27
C ALA A 53 -13.62 -6.60 0.61
N GLU A 54 -14.18 -6.01 1.66
CA GLU A 54 -15.57 -6.19 2.06
C GLU A 54 -16.54 -5.62 1.02
N ARG A 55 -16.26 -4.42 0.47
CA ARG A 55 -17.06 -3.83 -0.61
C ARG A 55 -16.98 -4.67 -1.88
N PHE A 56 -15.79 -5.14 -2.23
CA PHE A 56 -15.59 -6.02 -3.39
C PHE A 56 -16.34 -7.34 -3.23
N ASP A 57 -16.25 -7.98 -2.06
CA ASP A 57 -16.95 -9.23 -1.79
C ASP A 57 -18.47 -9.04 -1.87
N ARG A 58 -18.99 -7.93 -1.32
CA ARG A 58 -20.40 -7.59 -1.38
C ARG A 58 -20.88 -7.28 -2.80
N ALA A 59 -20.11 -6.47 -3.55
CA ALA A 59 -20.45 -6.11 -4.92
C ALA A 59 -20.40 -7.29 -5.89
N GLY A 60 -19.48 -8.25 -5.65
CA GLY A 60 -19.34 -9.45 -6.45
C GLY A 60 -20.29 -10.60 -6.09
N ARG A 61 -21.17 -10.41 -5.10
CA ARG A 61 -22.14 -11.43 -4.70
C ARG A 61 -23.22 -11.58 -5.77
N LYS A 62 -23.38 -12.79 -6.27
CA LYS A 62 -24.42 -13.12 -7.24
C LYS A 62 -25.74 -13.45 -6.52
N GLN A 63 -26.84 -13.16 -7.18
CA GLN A 63 -28.17 -13.52 -6.67
C GLN A 63 -28.26 -15.03 -6.39
N GLY A 64 -28.77 -15.40 -5.23
CA GLY A 64 -28.85 -16.80 -4.78
C GLY A 64 -27.55 -17.38 -4.21
N GLN A 65 -26.44 -16.65 -4.23
CA GLN A 65 -25.20 -17.07 -3.58
C GLN A 65 -25.03 -16.41 -2.22
N PRO A 66 -24.76 -17.17 -1.14
CA PRO A 66 -24.61 -16.61 0.21
C PRO A 66 -23.27 -15.83 0.37
N GLN A 67 -22.30 -16.04 -0.52
CA GLN A 67 -20.95 -15.53 -0.40
C GLN A 67 -20.51 -14.80 -1.68
N GLY A 68 -19.68 -13.78 -1.50
CA GLY A 68 -19.01 -13.10 -2.59
C GLY A 68 -17.74 -13.83 -3.07
N PRO A 69 -16.96 -13.22 -3.97
CA PRO A 69 -15.79 -13.83 -4.59
C PRO A 69 -14.66 -14.22 -3.60
N LEU A 70 -14.53 -13.50 -2.48
CA LEU A 70 -13.53 -13.78 -1.45
C LEU A 70 -14.08 -14.73 -0.38
N GLY A 71 -15.36 -14.60 -0.08
CA GLY A 71 -16.05 -15.32 0.98
C GLY A 71 -15.58 -14.95 2.40
N PRO A 72 -16.26 -15.42 3.44
CA PRO A 72 -15.96 -15.07 4.83
C PRO A 72 -14.55 -15.51 5.25
N VAL A 73 -14.12 -16.71 4.86
CA VAL A 73 -12.77 -17.20 5.19
C VAL A 73 -11.69 -16.36 4.49
N GLY A 74 -11.94 -15.90 3.26
CA GLY A 74 -11.01 -15.00 2.57
C GLY A 74 -10.83 -13.67 3.29
N LEU A 75 -11.91 -13.08 3.79
CA LEU A 75 -11.86 -11.86 4.59
C LEU A 75 -11.19 -12.06 5.95
N GLU A 76 -11.43 -13.20 6.62
CA GLU A 76 -10.74 -13.58 7.86
C GLU A 76 -9.23 -13.71 7.64
N VAL A 77 -8.82 -14.42 6.58
CA VAL A 77 -7.40 -14.58 6.23
C VAL A 77 -6.75 -13.24 5.89
N LEU A 78 -7.42 -12.38 5.14
CA LEU A 78 -6.89 -11.05 4.82
C LEU A 78 -6.70 -10.21 6.09
N ARG A 79 -7.66 -10.23 7.00
CA ARG A 79 -7.58 -9.51 8.29
C ARG A 79 -6.40 -10.02 9.12
N GLU A 80 -6.19 -11.33 9.17
CA GLU A 80 -5.06 -11.93 9.89
C GLU A 80 -3.71 -11.55 9.26
N LEU A 81 -3.61 -11.56 7.93
CA LEU A 81 -2.40 -11.11 7.24
C LEU A 81 -2.10 -9.62 7.51
N LEU A 82 -3.13 -8.77 7.54
CA LEU A 82 -3.00 -7.36 7.88
C LEU A 82 -2.57 -7.13 9.35
N ARG A 83 -2.93 -8.05 10.24
CA ARG A 83 -2.49 -8.05 11.65
C ARG A 83 -1.02 -8.46 11.81
N LEU A 84 -0.56 -9.40 10.98
CA LEU A 84 0.77 -9.99 11.06
C LEU A 84 1.85 -9.21 10.30
N VAL A 85 1.48 -8.29 9.42
CA VAL A 85 2.45 -7.54 8.62
C VAL A 85 3.32 -6.63 9.48
N ASP A 86 4.62 -6.66 9.23
CA ASP A 86 5.53 -5.65 9.79
C ASP A 86 5.40 -4.35 8.99
N TYR A 87 4.92 -3.30 9.63
CA TYR A 87 4.66 -2.02 8.97
C TYR A 87 5.92 -1.32 8.46
N LYS A 88 7.07 -1.54 9.10
CA LYS A 88 8.33 -0.89 8.72
C LYS A 88 8.93 -1.50 7.46
N THR A 89 8.96 -2.81 7.40
CA THR A 89 9.62 -3.55 6.30
C THR A 89 8.63 -4.08 5.27
N GLY A 90 7.34 -4.21 5.63
CA GLY A 90 6.34 -4.92 4.84
C GLY A 90 6.48 -6.44 4.92
N ARG A 91 7.37 -6.95 5.79
CA ARG A 91 7.60 -8.39 5.93
C ARG A 91 6.34 -9.11 6.37
N LEU A 92 6.02 -10.16 5.65
CA LEU A 92 4.84 -10.99 5.89
C LEU A 92 5.11 -12.40 5.37
N ASP A 93 5.43 -13.31 6.28
CA ASP A 93 5.81 -14.68 5.92
C ASP A 93 5.22 -15.76 6.85
N PRO A 94 3.93 -15.68 7.25
CA PRO A 94 3.32 -16.67 8.10
C PRO A 94 3.26 -18.05 7.40
N ALA A 95 3.46 -19.12 8.18
CA ALA A 95 3.17 -20.45 7.70
C ALA A 95 1.66 -20.67 7.55
N ILE A 96 1.26 -21.53 6.61
CA ILE A 96 -0.16 -21.85 6.40
C ILE A 96 -0.74 -22.48 7.68
N ASP A 97 0.05 -23.30 8.37
CA ASP A 97 -0.38 -23.97 9.61
C ASP A 97 -0.58 -22.96 10.76
N THR A 98 0.23 -21.91 10.81
CA THR A 98 0.03 -20.81 11.76
C THR A 98 -1.30 -20.08 11.48
N LEU A 99 -1.59 -19.76 10.21
CA LEU A 99 -2.87 -19.16 9.84
C LEU A 99 -4.05 -20.08 10.16
N ALA A 100 -3.91 -21.40 9.91
CA ALA A 100 -4.94 -22.37 10.21
C ALA A 100 -5.22 -22.46 11.72
N ALA A 101 -4.18 -22.46 12.55
CA ALA A 101 -4.28 -22.45 14.00
C ALA A 101 -4.93 -21.18 14.53
N ASN A 102 -4.44 -20.01 14.10
CA ASN A 102 -4.93 -18.70 14.56
C ASN A 102 -6.42 -18.51 14.22
N LEU A 103 -6.83 -18.92 13.03
CA LEU A 103 -8.20 -18.76 12.55
C LEU A 103 -9.11 -19.95 12.88
N ARG A 104 -8.56 -21.02 13.49
CA ARG A 104 -9.28 -22.28 13.78
C ARG A 104 -9.98 -22.82 12.53
N ARG A 105 -9.28 -22.80 11.39
CA ARG A 105 -9.77 -23.26 10.09
C ARG A 105 -8.90 -24.39 9.57
N SER A 106 -9.46 -25.23 8.71
CA SER A 106 -8.69 -26.29 8.07
C SER A 106 -7.63 -25.68 7.12
N ARG A 107 -6.49 -26.36 6.99
CA ARG A 107 -5.43 -25.98 6.07
C ARG A 107 -5.94 -25.77 4.63
N ASP A 108 -6.87 -26.62 4.18
CA ASP A 108 -7.45 -26.52 2.85
C ASP A 108 -8.33 -25.26 2.69
N ALA A 109 -9.11 -24.90 3.70
CA ALA A 109 -9.88 -23.66 3.70
C ALA A 109 -8.96 -22.43 3.57
N ILE A 110 -7.85 -22.40 4.33
CA ILE A 110 -6.83 -21.35 4.22
C ILE A 110 -6.21 -21.31 2.82
N CYS A 111 -5.85 -22.47 2.25
CA CYS A 111 -5.28 -22.53 0.91
C CYS A 111 -6.25 -22.02 -0.16
N ARG A 112 -7.54 -22.35 -0.07
CA ARG A 112 -8.58 -21.83 -0.98
C ARG A 112 -8.74 -20.31 -0.83
N ALA A 113 -8.80 -19.82 0.39
CA ALA A 113 -8.88 -18.39 0.70
C ALA A 113 -7.70 -17.60 0.15
N LEU A 114 -6.46 -18.09 0.36
CA LEU A 114 -5.26 -17.45 -0.21
C LEU A 114 -5.30 -17.44 -1.74
N LYS A 115 -5.74 -18.53 -2.38
CA LYS A 115 -5.90 -18.57 -3.84
C LYS A 115 -6.92 -17.55 -4.34
N ALA A 116 -8.06 -17.40 -3.66
CA ALA A 116 -9.08 -16.42 -4.00
C ALA A 116 -8.54 -15.00 -3.85
N LEU A 117 -7.89 -14.68 -2.73
CA LEU A 117 -7.26 -13.37 -2.51
C LEU A 117 -6.23 -13.03 -3.59
N LYS A 118 -5.41 -14.01 -4.00
CA LYS A 118 -4.44 -13.83 -5.09
C LYS A 118 -5.11 -13.65 -6.44
N ALA A 119 -6.12 -14.46 -6.76
CA ALA A 119 -6.85 -14.38 -8.02
C ALA A 119 -7.47 -12.99 -8.22
N HIS A 120 -7.93 -12.35 -7.14
CA HIS A 120 -8.49 -11.01 -7.15
C HIS A 120 -7.46 -9.91 -6.85
N GLY A 121 -6.17 -10.23 -6.76
CA GLY A 121 -5.09 -9.26 -6.66
C GLY A 121 -4.95 -8.55 -5.31
N PHE A 122 -5.57 -9.06 -4.23
CA PHE A 122 -5.40 -8.51 -2.88
C PHE A 122 -4.08 -8.91 -2.24
N ILE A 123 -3.54 -10.05 -2.65
CA ILE A 123 -2.23 -10.54 -2.21
C ILE A 123 -1.45 -11.11 -3.38
N ASP A 124 -0.14 -11.13 -3.22
CA ASP A 124 0.77 -11.96 -4.01
C ASP A 124 1.70 -12.72 -3.09
N TRP A 125 2.33 -13.80 -3.58
CA TRP A 125 3.31 -14.54 -2.81
C TRP A 125 4.44 -15.10 -3.64
N LEU A 126 5.62 -15.20 -3.01
CA LEU A 126 6.76 -15.95 -3.49
C LEU A 126 6.88 -17.28 -2.72
N ARG A 127 7.12 -18.38 -3.43
CA ARG A 127 7.50 -19.64 -2.82
C ARG A 127 8.99 -19.62 -2.50
N ARG A 128 9.32 -20.05 -1.29
CA ARG A 128 10.70 -19.98 -0.81
C ARG A 128 11.20 -21.35 -0.36
N TYR A 129 12.50 -21.58 -0.54
CA TYR A 129 13.19 -22.72 0.00
C TYR A 129 14.46 -22.26 0.74
N VAL A 130 14.92 -23.09 1.64
CA VAL A 130 16.19 -22.92 2.34
C VAL A 130 17.06 -24.16 2.10
N PRO A 131 18.39 -24.06 2.12
CA PRO A 131 19.27 -25.20 2.13
C PRO A 131 18.92 -26.12 3.32
N ALA A 132 18.95 -27.43 3.11
CA ALA A 132 18.77 -28.39 4.19
C ALA A 132 20.12 -28.59 4.89
N PRO A 133 20.14 -28.91 6.20
CA PRO A 133 21.39 -29.17 6.94
C PRO A 133 22.05 -30.50 6.56
N THR A 134 21.56 -31.15 5.51
CA THR A 134 22.04 -32.44 4.97
C THR A 134 23.05 -32.26 3.82
N GLU A 135 23.79 -31.18 3.83
CA GLU A 135 24.81 -30.91 2.81
C GLU A 135 25.86 -32.04 2.81
N GLY A 136 26.07 -32.66 1.64
CA GLY A 136 26.93 -33.81 1.50
C GLY A 136 26.36 -35.17 1.86
N LEU A 137 25.18 -35.26 2.45
CA LEU A 137 24.48 -36.50 2.77
C LEU A 137 23.49 -36.93 1.68
N ALA A 138 23.14 -38.21 1.65
CA ALA A 138 22.06 -38.70 0.80
C ALA A 138 20.73 -38.12 1.31
N GLY A 139 19.99 -37.43 0.44
CA GLY A 139 18.69 -36.84 0.80
C GLY A 139 18.42 -35.51 0.10
N PRO A 140 17.27 -34.88 0.40
CA PRO A 140 16.93 -33.58 -0.18
C PRO A 140 17.86 -32.50 0.36
N GLN A 141 18.58 -31.84 -0.54
CA GLN A 141 19.51 -30.75 -0.23
C GLN A 141 18.81 -29.42 0.10
N VAL A 142 17.50 -29.36 -0.10
CA VAL A 142 16.70 -28.16 0.13
C VAL A 142 15.39 -28.50 0.83
N ARG A 143 14.91 -27.58 1.66
CA ARG A 143 13.63 -27.68 2.36
C ARG A 143 12.74 -26.50 2.00
N GLN A 144 11.49 -26.79 1.68
CA GLN A 144 10.49 -25.76 1.47
C GLN A 144 10.22 -25.02 2.79
N THR A 145 10.23 -23.69 2.74
CA THR A 145 9.85 -22.84 3.88
C THR A 145 8.52 -22.11 3.62
N SER A 146 8.05 -21.31 4.57
CA SER A 146 6.85 -20.49 4.42
C SER A 146 6.96 -19.54 3.22
N ASN A 147 5.84 -19.26 2.58
CA ASN A 147 5.81 -18.28 1.50
C ASN A 147 6.02 -16.86 2.05
N ALA A 148 6.65 -16.00 1.27
CA ALA A 148 6.61 -14.57 1.50
C ALA A 148 5.35 -14.00 0.85
N TYR A 149 4.55 -13.26 1.58
CA TYR A 149 3.33 -12.62 1.07
C TYR A 149 3.56 -11.12 0.90
N ARG A 150 2.84 -10.53 -0.04
CA ARG A 150 2.76 -9.08 -0.24
C ARG A 150 1.30 -8.68 -0.34
N LEU A 151 0.92 -7.68 0.43
CA LEU A 151 -0.41 -7.08 0.36
C LEU A 151 -0.47 -6.10 -0.81
N MET A 152 -1.53 -6.18 -1.58
CA MET A 152 -1.78 -5.30 -2.73
C MET A 152 -3.20 -4.79 -2.67
N LEU A 153 -3.40 -3.54 -3.07
CA LEU A 153 -4.74 -2.96 -3.20
C LEU A 153 -5.01 -2.76 -4.70
N PRO A 154 -5.83 -3.63 -5.32
CA PRO A 154 -6.12 -3.56 -6.74
C PRO A 154 -6.77 -2.23 -7.15
N ALA A 155 -6.55 -1.79 -8.39
CA ALA A 155 -7.08 -0.53 -8.89
C ALA A 155 -8.60 -0.45 -8.79
N PHE A 156 -9.32 -1.53 -9.11
CA PHE A 156 -10.78 -1.59 -8.97
C PHE A 156 -11.23 -1.44 -7.50
N ALA A 157 -10.47 -1.99 -6.55
CA ALA A 157 -10.77 -1.89 -5.13
C ALA A 157 -10.50 -0.47 -4.60
N LYS A 158 -9.48 0.22 -5.12
CA LYS A 158 -9.24 1.65 -4.87
C LYS A 158 -10.39 2.50 -5.40
N ALA A 159 -10.88 2.20 -6.61
CA ALA A 159 -12.02 2.89 -7.21
C ALA A 159 -13.30 2.74 -6.37
N LEU A 160 -13.57 1.53 -5.85
CA LEU A 160 -14.72 1.28 -4.95
C LEU A 160 -14.66 2.09 -3.64
N LEU A 161 -13.47 2.49 -3.21
CA LEU A 161 -13.29 3.33 -2.03
C LEU A 161 -13.31 4.84 -2.36
N GLY A 162 -13.38 5.21 -3.63
CA GLY A 162 -13.16 6.58 -4.08
C GLY A 162 -11.69 7.03 -3.93
N LEU A 163 -10.76 6.10 -3.70
CA LEU A 163 -9.32 6.35 -3.63
C LEU A 163 -8.66 6.30 -5.02
N GLY A 164 -9.46 6.12 -6.06
CA GLY A 164 -9.05 6.23 -7.44
C GLY A 164 -8.63 7.64 -7.79
N SER A 165 -8.01 7.81 -8.94
CA SER A 165 -7.68 9.10 -9.52
C SER A 165 -8.83 10.10 -9.26
N ARG A 166 -8.49 11.24 -8.68
CA ARG A 166 -9.43 12.35 -8.48
C ARG A 166 -10.20 12.49 -9.79
N ALA A 167 -11.54 12.39 -9.71
CA ALA A 167 -12.37 12.63 -10.88
C ALA A 167 -11.86 13.89 -11.58
N PRO A 168 -11.76 13.92 -12.92
CA PRO A 168 -11.42 15.15 -13.60
C PRO A 168 -12.31 16.24 -13.03
N LEU A 169 -11.68 17.33 -12.63
CA LEU A 169 -12.43 18.48 -12.09
C LEU A 169 -13.48 18.86 -13.13
N PRO A 170 -14.73 19.16 -12.74
CA PRO A 170 -15.73 19.65 -13.67
C PRO A 170 -15.15 20.81 -14.48
N ASP A 171 -15.44 20.89 -15.76
CA ASP A 171 -14.92 21.96 -16.66
C ASP A 171 -15.08 23.38 -16.07
N ASP A 172 -16.15 23.60 -15.32
CA ASP A 172 -16.37 24.86 -14.60
C ASP A 172 -15.41 25.10 -13.42
N PHE A 173 -14.63 24.13 -13.00
CA PHE A 173 -13.63 24.35 -11.94
C PHE A 173 -12.48 25.21 -12.44
N GLU A 174 -12.04 25.01 -13.66
CA GLU A 174 -11.02 25.84 -14.27
C GLU A 174 -11.53 27.26 -14.51
N HIS A 175 -12.77 27.39 -14.97
CA HIS A 175 -13.43 28.69 -15.11
C HIS A 175 -13.60 29.38 -13.75
N ARG A 176 -14.04 28.70 -12.72
CA ARG A 176 -14.14 29.27 -11.34
C ARG A 176 -12.77 29.64 -10.78
N ARG A 177 -11.75 28.84 -11.03
CA ARG A 177 -10.39 29.15 -10.60
C ARG A 177 -9.81 30.35 -11.36
N ALA A 178 -10.06 30.45 -12.65
CA ALA A 178 -9.66 31.60 -13.46
C ALA A 178 -10.40 32.86 -13.03
N ALA A 179 -11.71 32.78 -12.81
CA ALA A 179 -12.53 33.88 -12.30
C ALA A 179 -12.09 34.32 -10.88
N ALA A 180 -11.78 33.37 -9.98
CA ALA A 180 -11.26 33.69 -8.67
C ALA A 180 -9.87 34.33 -8.72
N ALA A 181 -8.99 33.85 -9.61
CA ALA A 181 -7.66 34.47 -9.83
C ALA A 181 -7.78 35.87 -10.42
N GLN A 182 -8.78 36.07 -11.28
CA GLN A 182 -9.07 37.39 -11.86
C GLN A 182 -9.64 38.35 -10.81
N ALA A 183 -10.57 37.89 -9.97
CA ALA A 183 -11.08 38.65 -8.85
C ALA A 183 -9.99 39.03 -7.83
N ILE A 184 -9.04 38.13 -7.55
CA ILE A 184 -7.87 38.46 -6.70
C ILE A 184 -6.97 39.50 -7.34
N ARG A 185 -6.72 39.41 -8.66
CA ARG A 185 -5.97 40.42 -9.38
C ARG A 185 -6.68 41.79 -9.41
N GLU A 186 -7.99 41.79 -9.58
CA GLU A 186 -8.82 42.99 -9.51
C GLU A 186 -8.82 43.58 -8.10
N MET A 187 -8.83 42.77 -7.07
CA MET A 187 -8.64 43.21 -5.68
C MET A 187 -7.24 43.73 -5.42
N GLU A 188 -6.18 43.12 -5.96
CA GLU A 188 -4.81 43.61 -5.89
C GLU A 188 -4.59 44.90 -6.69
N PHE A 189 -5.25 45.05 -7.83
CA PHE A 189 -5.29 46.31 -8.56
C PHE A 189 -6.13 47.39 -7.86
N SER A 190 -7.10 47.00 -7.04
CA SER A 190 -7.86 47.88 -6.14
C SER A 190 -7.11 48.25 -4.85
N THR A 191 -5.80 47.92 -4.75
CA THR A 191 -4.95 48.37 -3.65
C THR A 191 -4.84 49.92 -3.65
N THR A 192 -5.12 50.57 -4.76
CA THR A 192 -5.39 51.99 -4.82
C THR A 192 -6.57 52.39 -3.94
N GLY A 193 -7.60 51.55 -3.84
CA GLY A 193 -8.74 51.76 -2.94
C GLY A 193 -8.36 51.59 -1.48
N MET A 194 -7.54 50.63 -1.12
CA MET A 194 -7.04 50.45 0.26
C MET A 194 -6.09 51.56 0.69
N ALA A 195 -5.21 52.03 -0.18
CA ALA A 195 -4.36 53.17 0.07
C ALA A 195 -5.20 54.41 0.34
N SER A 196 -6.25 54.66 -0.47
CA SER A 196 -7.15 55.79 -0.26
C SER A 196 -8.00 55.67 1.01
N ILE A 197 -8.34 54.47 1.43
CA ILE A 197 -9.02 54.21 2.72
C ILE A 197 -8.06 54.46 3.88
N LEU A 198 -6.82 54.02 3.78
CA LEU A 198 -5.81 54.25 4.80
C LEU A 198 -5.48 55.74 4.92
N GLU A 199 -5.27 56.45 3.83
CA GLU A 199 -5.05 57.89 3.83
C GLU A 199 -6.24 58.68 4.41
N ARG A 200 -7.47 58.23 4.14
CA ARG A 200 -8.66 58.83 4.72
C ARG A 200 -8.76 58.54 6.22
N TRP A 201 -8.37 57.38 6.65
CA TRP A 201 -8.34 56.97 8.05
C TRP A 201 -7.25 57.73 8.83
N GLU A 202 -6.05 57.87 8.27
CA GLU A 202 -4.96 58.67 8.84
C GLU A 202 -5.33 60.16 8.95
N ARG A 203 -6.01 60.68 7.96
CA ARG A 203 -6.52 62.05 7.98
C ARG A 203 -7.56 62.26 9.08
N ALA A 204 -8.49 61.34 9.22
CA ALA A 204 -9.52 61.38 10.27
C ALA A 204 -8.92 61.25 11.69
N VAL A 205 -7.86 60.45 11.86
CA VAL A 205 -7.14 60.33 13.14
C VAL A 205 -6.43 61.62 13.45
N LYS A 206 -5.75 62.20 12.49
CA LYS A 206 -5.03 63.48 12.67
C LYS A 206 -5.95 64.67 12.99
N GLU A 207 -7.14 64.71 12.37
CA GLU A 207 -8.17 65.70 12.70
C GLU A 207 -8.72 65.53 14.14
N ARG A 208 -8.89 64.30 14.59
CA ARG A 208 -9.30 64.03 16.00
C ARG A 208 -8.20 64.41 17.00
N GLU A 209 -6.96 64.16 16.68
CA GLU A 209 -5.82 64.55 17.55
C GLU A 209 -5.65 66.07 17.63
N SER A 210 -5.79 66.77 16.52
CA SER A 210 -5.73 68.22 16.48
C SER A 210 -6.93 68.85 17.21
N GLY A 211 -8.15 68.25 17.10
CA GLY A 211 -9.32 68.70 17.85
C GLY A 211 -9.13 68.56 19.39
N ARG A 212 -8.56 67.41 19.84
CA ARG A 212 -8.24 67.21 21.26
C ARG A 212 -7.18 68.17 21.79
N GLN A 213 -6.18 68.52 20.98
CA GLN A 213 -5.18 69.49 21.40
C GLN A 213 -5.74 70.90 21.46
N ALA A 214 -6.68 71.26 20.62
CA ALA A 214 -7.36 72.54 20.67
C ALA A 214 -8.29 72.68 21.90
N GLU A 215 -9.01 71.60 22.24
CA GLU A 215 -9.84 71.56 23.48
C GLU A 215 -9.00 71.62 24.77
N SER A 216 -7.86 70.90 24.80
CA SER A 216 -6.96 70.96 25.96
C SER A 216 -6.29 72.31 26.11
N ALA A 217 -6.04 73.06 25.04
CA ALA A 217 -5.49 74.41 25.06
C ALA A 217 -6.51 75.46 25.57
N GLN A 218 -7.79 75.23 25.29
CA GLN A 218 -8.88 76.09 25.80
C GLN A 218 -9.21 75.85 27.26
N SER A 219 -9.02 74.65 27.75
CA SER A 219 -9.25 74.31 29.18
C SER A 219 -8.15 74.80 30.10
N ASN A 220 -6.99 75.20 29.60
CA ASN A 220 -5.89 75.73 30.38
C ASN A 220 -5.87 77.31 30.44
N LEU A 221 -6.88 77.99 29.91
CA LEU A 221 -7.02 79.42 29.90
C LEU A 221 -8.17 79.98 30.75
N LEU A 222 -8.81 79.12 31.50
CA LEU A 222 -9.81 79.44 32.55
C LEU A 222 -9.33 79.04 33.91
#